data_88594621945c176e56c8dfb9499182b6
#
_entry.id   88594621945c176e56c8dfb9499182b6
#
_cell.length_a   1.000
_cell.length_b   1.000
_cell.length_c   1.000
_cell.angle_alpha   90.00
_cell.angle_beta   90.00
_cell.angle_gamma   90.00
#
_symmetry.space_group_name_H-M   'P 1'
#
loop_
_entity.id
_entity.type
_entity.pdbx_description
1 polymer ?
#
loop_
_entity_poly.entity_id
_entity_poly.type
_entity_poly.pdbx_seq_one_letter_code
_entity_poly.pdbx_strand_id
1 'polypeptide(L)'
;KRNLSKYIKQLLRDEKWLSKKKFENLYLVGGTWRALFKLHLFQNKHPVHIIHQYSVNYETISTFVEKIASFNKAKLKTVEYISKSRTPYLPYSSIILDEIMRATNPKNIICSISGIREGSLAKDYFKNIDNSQVFEKSLEYISKKRGDLGLTYKKYHEFIKPVFDGNEHFDEKL
;
A
#
# COMPACT_ATOMS: atom_id res chain seq x y z
N LYS A 1 -7.76 13.55 -18.96
CA LYS A 1 -6.52 13.04 -18.37
C LYS A 1 -5.46 14.15 -18.29
N ARG A 2 -5.10 14.83 -19.39
CA ARG A 2 -4.14 15.97 -19.40
C ARG A 2 -4.48 17.08 -18.40
N ASN A 3 -5.75 17.48 -18.34
CA ASN A 3 -6.20 18.53 -17.41
C ASN A 3 -6.08 18.09 -15.94
N LEU A 4 -6.33 16.81 -15.63
CA LEU A 4 -6.16 16.28 -14.29
C LEU A 4 -4.69 16.32 -13.84
N SER A 5 -3.77 15.82 -14.67
CA SER A 5 -2.33 15.88 -14.40
C SER A 5 -1.86 17.32 -14.14
N LYS A 6 -2.28 18.27 -15.00
CA LYS A 6 -1.95 19.69 -14.86
C LYS A 6 -2.47 20.30 -13.55
N TYR A 7 -3.69 19.95 -13.19
CA TYR A 7 -4.32 20.40 -11.95
C TYR A 7 -3.61 19.85 -10.71
N ILE A 8 -3.32 18.54 -10.69
CA ILE A 8 -2.60 17.93 -9.56
C ILE A 8 -1.19 18.50 -9.42
N LYS A 9 -0.46 18.68 -10.54
CA LYS A 9 0.86 19.33 -10.50
C LYS A 9 0.81 20.72 -9.89
N GLN A 10 -0.20 21.51 -10.20
CA GLN A 10 -0.36 22.84 -9.63
C GLN A 10 -0.59 22.76 -8.12
N LEU A 11 -1.51 21.92 -7.66
CA LEU A 11 -1.77 21.72 -6.23
C LEU A 11 -0.51 21.30 -5.46
N LEU A 12 0.27 20.35 -6.02
CA LEU A 12 1.49 19.87 -5.35
C LEU A 12 2.60 20.91 -5.31
N ARG A 13 2.68 21.83 -6.29
CA ARG A 13 3.66 22.94 -6.28
C ARG A 13 3.42 23.94 -5.16
N ASP A 14 2.15 24.15 -4.80
CA ASP A 14 1.79 25.07 -3.74
C ASP A 14 2.17 24.55 -2.35
N GLU A 15 2.43 23.24 -2.23
CA GLU A 15 2.82 22.56 -1.01
C GLU A 15 4.35 22.62 -0.78
N LYS A 16 4.83 23.75 -0.25
CA LYS A 16 6.28 24.03 -0.04
C LYS A 16 7.01 22.97 0.78
N TRP A 17 6.32 22.21 1.64
CA TRP A 17 6.94 21.16 2.46
C TRP A 17 7.34 19.92 1.66
N LEU A 18 6.69 19.66 0.52
CA LEU A 18 7.01 18.52 -0.36
C LEU A 18 8.40 18.64 -0.97
N SER A 19 8.81 19.85 -1.35
CA SER A 19 10.11 20.08 -2.01
C SER A 19 11.31 20.03 -1.06
N LYS A 20 11.08 20.12 0.26
CA LYS A 20 12.14 20.22 1.28
C LYS A 20 12.53 18.90 1.92
N LYS A 21 11.82 17.79 1.65
CA LYS A 21 12.04 16.50 2.29
C LYS A 21 12.31 15.42 1.27
N LYS A 22 13.26 14.55 1.60
CA LYS A 22 13.40 13.25 0.93
C LYS A 22 12.47 12.26 1.64
N PHE A 23 11.65 11.58 0.86
CA PHE A 23 10.73 10.57 1.38
C PHE A 23 11.29 9.19 1.06
N GLU A 24 11.40 8.36 2.06
CA GLU A 24 11.79 6.97 1.86
C GLU A 24 10.58 6.13 1.42
N ASN A 25 9.49 6.29 2.14
CA ASN A 25 8.27 5.53 1.93
C ASN A 25 7.06 6.45 1.70
N LEU A 26 6.23 6.11 0.71
CA LEU A 26 4.92 6.71 0.45
C LEU A 26 3.84 5.70 0.81
N TYR A 27 3.10 5.95 1.89
CA TYR A 27 2.00 5.08 2.32
C TYR A 27 0.69 5.47 1.64
N LEU A 28 0.11 4.54 0.91
CA LEU A 28 -1.16 4.70 0.24
C LEU A 28 -2.31 4.16 1.08
N VAL A 29 -3.19 5.06 1.50
CA VAL A 29 -4.34 4.78 2.35
C VAL A 29 -5.63 5.07 1.60
N GLY A 30 -6.48 4.08 1.42
CA GLY A 30 -7.78 4.26 0.78
C GLY A 30 -8.13 3.17 -0.22
N GLY A 31 -9.42 3.06 -0.50
CA GLY A 31 -9.94 1.92 -1.25
C GLY A 31 -9.52 1.88 -2.72
N THR A 32 -9.29 3.01 -3.35
CA THR A 32 -8.86 3.07 -4.76
C THR A 32 -7.39 2.66 -4.88
N TRP A 33 -6.53 3.09 -3.95
CA TRP A 33 -5.14 2.65 -3.88
C TRP A 33 -5.05 1.15 -3.64
N ARG A 34 -5.86 0.61 -2.73
CA ARG A 34 -5.96 -0.84 -2.50
C ARG A 34 -6.36 -1.60 -3.76
N ALA A 35 -7.29 -1.06 -4.55
CA ALA A 35 -7.68 -1.67 -5.81
C ALA A 35 -6.51 -1.68 -6.82
N LEU A 36 -5.77 -0.58 -6.93
CA LEU A 36 -4.61 -0.46 -7.81
C LEU A 36 -3.51 -1.47 -7.43
N PHE A 37 -3.17 -1.55 -6.13
CA PHE A 37 -2.16 -2.47 -5.63
C PHE A 37 -2.61 -3.94 -5.71
N LYS A 38 -3.88 -4.23 -5.50
CA LYS A 38 -4.44 -5.56 -5.74
C LYS A 38 -4.26 -5.97 -7.20
N LEU A 39 -4.54 -5.08 -8.15
CA LEU A 39 -4.33 -5.35 -9.57
C LEU A 39 -2.86 -5.59 -9.89
N HIS A 40 -1.95 -4.79 -9.34
CA HIS A 40 -0.50 -4.97 -9.49
C HIS A 40 -0.06 -6.34 -9.00
N LEU A 41 -0.49 -6.72 -7.80
CA LEU A 41 -0.18 -7.99 -7.16
C LEU A 41 -0.62 -9.19 -8.01
N PHE A 42 -1.84 -9.15 -8.55
CA PHE A 42 -2.37 -10.20 -9.42
C PHE A 42 -1.67 -10.24 -10.78
N GLN A 43 -1.40 -9.09 -11.42
CA GLN A 43 -0.71 -9.07 -12.71
C GLN A 43 0.71 -9.61 -12.64
N ASN A 44 1.38 -9.44 -11.50
CA ASN A 44 2.72 -9.97 -11.26
C ASN A 44 2.72 -11.40 -10.69
N LYS A 45 1.54 -12.04 -10.61
CA LYS A 45 1.40 -13.42 -10.07
C LYS A 45 2.10 -13.58 -8.72
N HIS A 46 1.99 -12.57 -7.87
CA HIS A 46 2.63 -12.59 -6.56
C HIS A 46 2.08 -13.75 -5.72
N PRO A 47 2.94 -14.57 -5.09
CA PRO A 47 2.50 -15.77 -4.38
C PRO A 47 1.62 -15.46 -3.16
N VAL A 48 1.82 -14.30 -2.54
CA VAL A 48 1.05 -13.86 -1.37
C VAL A 48 0.06 -12.78 -1.77
N HIS A 49 -1.23 -13.02 -1.57
CA HIS A 49 -2.31 -12.10 -1.96
C HIS A 49 -2.73 -11.13 -0.85
N ILE A 50 -1.77 -10.70 -0.03
CA ILE A 50 -1.97 -9.73 1.05
C ILE A 50 -1.46 -8.37 0.59
N ILE A 51 -2.35 -7.37 0.60
CA ILE A 51 -2.01 -6.00 0.17
C ILE A 51 -1.59 -5.08 1.31
N HIS A 52 -1.79 -5.48 2.57
CA HIS A 52 -1.29 -4.71 3.71
C HIS A 52 0.22 -4.81 3.77
N GLN A 53 0.89 -3.67 3.87
CA GLN A 53 2.36 -3.55 3.83
C GLN A 53 3.00 -4.08 2.52
N TYR A 54 2.19 -4.36 1.49
CA TYR A 54 2.75 -4.67 0.19
C TYR A 54 3.51 -3.46 -0.36
N SER A 55 4.81 -3.61 -0.48
CA SER A 55 5.76 -2.58 -0.87
C SER A 55 6.26 -2.82 -2.29
N VAL A 56 6.31 -1.76 -3.09
CA VAL A 56 6.83 -1.79 -4.46
C VAL A 56 7.76 -0.60 -4.64
N ASN A 57 8.92 -0.81 -5.28
CA ASN A 57 9.84 0.28 -5.56
C ASN A 57 9.28 1.27 -6.60
N TYR A 58 9.85 2.47 -6.62
CA TYR A 58 9.41 3.57 -7.49
C TYR A 58 9.36 3.18 -8.97
N GLU A 59 10.42 2.59 -9.50
CA GLU A 59 10.54 2.28 -10.93
C GLU A 59 9.47 1.29 -11.38
N THR A 60 9.27 0.23 -10.60
CA THR A 60 8.29 -0.82 -10.89
C THR A 60 6.87 -0.26 -10.88
N ILE A 61 6.52 0.51 -9.84
CA ILE A 61 5.16 1.04 -9.72
C ILE A 61 4.90 2.18 -10.72
N SER A 62 5.91 2.98 -11.07
CA SER A 62 5.81 4.04 -12.07
C SER A 62 5.39 3.47 -13.43
N THR A 63 6.10 2.45 -13.91
CA THR A 63 5.75 1.76 -15.16
C THR A 63 4.33 1.19 -15.12
N PHE A 64 3.93 0.60 -14.00
CA PHE A 64 2.59 0.05 -13.83
C PHE A 64 1.51 1.15 -13.87
N VAL A 65 1.67 2.25 -13.13
CA VAL A 65 0.65 3.32 -13.08
C VAL A 65 0.53 4.04 -14.42
N GLU A 66 1.62 4.24 -15.15
CA GLU A 66 1.60 4.79 -16.51
C GLU A 66 0.77 3.90 -17.46
N LYS A 67 0.98 2.58 -17.40
CA LYS A 67 0.20 1.60 -18.15
C LYS A 67 -1.30 1.69 -17.82
N ILE A 68 -1.66 1.70 -16.52
CA ILE A 68 -3.07 1.78 -16.09
C ILE A 68 -3.69 3.13 -16.46
N ALA A 69 -2.95 4.24 -16.35
CA ALA A 69 -3.39 5.56 -16.76
C ALA A 69 -3.79 5.62 -18.24
N SER A 70 -3.18 4.80 -19.10
CA SER A 70 -3.50 4.73 -20.52
C SER A 70 -4.81 3.97 -20.83
N PHE A 71 -5.34 3.17 -19.90
CA PHE A 71 -6.50 2.32 -20.15
C PHE A 71 -7.71 3.12 -20.62
N ASN A 72 -8.35 2.60 -21.66
CA ASN A 72 -9.65 3.06 -22.18
C ASN A 72 -10.80 2.19 -21.62
N LYS A 73 -12.03 2.54 -21.98
CA LYS A 73 -13.24 1.81 -21.52
C LYS A 73 -13.22 0.32 -21.89
N ALA A 74 -12.71 -0.03 -23.08
CA ALA A 74 -12.63 -1.42 -23.54
C ALA A 74 -11.64 -2.22 -22.66
N LYS A 75 -10.46 -1.67 -22.41
CA LYS A 75 -9.46 -2.29 -21.56
C LYS A 75 -9.90 -2.41 -20.10
N LEU A 76 -10.65 -1.42 -19.60
CA LEU A 76 -11.19 -1.48 -18.24
C LEU A 76 -12.20 -2.62 -18.04
N LYS A 77 -12.96 -3.00 -19.07
CA LYS A 77 -13.87 -4.14 -19.01
C LYS A 77 -13.17 -5.49 -18.83
N THR A 78 -11.91 -5.60 -19.23
CA THR A 78 -11.09 -6.82 -19.08
C THR A 78 -10.33 -6.89 -17.76
N VAL A 79 -10.49 -5.88 -16.89
CA VAL A 79 -9.83 -5.88 -15.58
C VAL A 79 -10.59 -6.79 -14.63
N GLU A 80 -9.92 -7.81 -14.15
CA GLU A 80 -10.40 -8.77 -13.17
C GLU A 80 -9.87 -8.44 -11.77
N TYR A 81 -10.39 -9.11 -10.75
CA TYR A 81 -9.99 -9.02 -9.34
C TYR A 81 -10.30 -7.69 -8.63
N ILE A 82 -10.87 -6.72 -9.36
CA ILE A 82 -11.26 -5.41 -8.83
C ILE A 82 -12.77 -5.25 -8.93
N SER A 83 -13.38 -4.64 -7.90
CA SER A 83 -14.82 -4.36 -7.95
C SER A 83 -15.18 -3.45 -9.12
N LYS A 84 -16.29 -3.76 -9.79
CA LYS A 84 -16.82 -3.00 -10.93
C LYS A 84 -17.01 -1.50 -10.61
N SER A 85 -17.34 -1.20 -9.36
CA SER A 85 -17.49 0.19 -8.89
C SER A 85 -16.18 0.97 -8.84
N ARG A 86 -15.03 0.33 -8.73
CA ARG A 86 -13.71 0.98 -8.64
C ARG A 86 -12.94 0.99 -9.96
N THR A 87 -13.21 0.02 -10.83
CA THR A 87 -12.52 -0.11 -12.11
C THR A 87 -12.51 1.17 -12.94
N PRO A 88 -13.62 1.96 -13.07
CA PRO A 88 -13.60 3.20 -13.86
C PRO A 88 -12.64 4.28 -13.35
N TYR A 89 -12.29 4.23 -12.07
CA TYR A 89 -11.42 5.23 -11.42
C TYR A 89 -9.93 4.88 -11.52
N LEU A 90 -9.56 3.66 -11.89
CA LEU A 90 -8.15 3.22 -11.96
C LEU A 90 -7.26 4.14 -12.81
N PRO A 91 -7.65 4.60 -14.02
CA PRO A 91 -6.79 5.48 -14.80
C PRO A 91 -6.58 6.85 -14.15
N TYR A 92 -7.59 7.36 -13.47
CA TYR A 92 -7.51 8.66 -12.80
C TYR A 92 -6.66 8.59 -11.54
N SER A 93 -6.85 7.55 -10.73
CA SER A 93 -6.01 7.33 -9.55
C SER A 93 -4.55 7.08 -9.93
N SER A 94 -4.31 6.39 -11.03
CA SER A 94 -2.94 6.19 -11.54
C SER A 94 -2.27 7.51 -11.92
N ILE A 95 -2.99 8.43 -12.58
CA ILE A 95 -2.47 9.76 -12.88
C ILE A 95 -2.15 10.54 -11.58
N ILE A 96 -3.05 10.49 -10.61
CA ILE A 96 -2.84 11.18 -9.33
C ILE A 96 -1.62 10.60 -8.60
N LEU A 97 -1.50 9.28 -8.54
CA LEU A 97 -0.38 8.62 -7.91
C LEU A 97 0.95 8.95 -8.60
N ASP A 98 0.99 8.91 -9.93
CA ASP A 98 2.18 9.28 -10.71
C ASP A 98 2.65 10.71 -10.39
N GLU A 99 1.74 11.67 -10.33
CA GLU A 99 2.09 13.06 -9.99
C GLU A 99 2.57 13.22 -8.54
N ILE A 100 1.96 12.51 -7.59
CA ILE A 100 2.43 12.49 -6.19
C ILE A 100 3.82 11.87 -6.11
N MET A 101 4.04 10.74 -6.77
CA MET A 101 5.33 10.06 -6.78
C MET A 101 6.43 10.95 -7.38
N ARG A 102 6.14 11.65 -8.48
CA ARG A 102 7.08 12.61 -9.10
C ARG A 102 7.42 13.78 -8.18
N ALA A 103 6.44 14.25 -7.40
CA ALA A 103 6.63 15.37 -6.48
C ALA A 103 7.39 14.98 -5.20
N THR A 104 7.22 13.75 -4.73
CA THR A 104 7.79 13.27 -3.45
C THR A 104 9.04 12.41 -3.61
N ASN A 105 9.25 11.83 -4.79
CA ASN A 105 10.35 10.96 -5.17
C ASN A 105 10.71 9.91 -4.08
N PRO A 106 9.73 9.09 -3.65
CA PRO A 106 9.94 8.09 -2.62
C PRO A 106 10.72 6.90 -3.17
N LYS A 107 11.43 6.17 -2.31
CA LYS A 107 12.05 4.89 -2.72
C LYS A 107 11.01 3.80 -2.89
N ASN A 108 10.09 3.71 -1.93
CA ASN A 108 9.07 2.67 -1.88
C ASN A 108 7.67 3.25 -1.78
N ILE A 109 6.73 2.57 -2.40
CA ILE A 109 5.30 2.86 -2.31
C ILE A 109 4.63 1.67 -1.63
N ILE A 110 3.99 1.92 -0.50
CA ILE A 110 3.47 0.89 0.40
C ILE A 110 1.95 1.02 0.52
N CYS A 111 1.23 -0.07 0.35
CA CYS A 111 -0.21 -0.08 0.48
C CYS A 111 -0.66 -0.43 1.91
N SER A 112 -1.57 0.37 2.49
CA SER A 112 -2.20 0.08 3.77
C SER A 112 -3.67 -0.29 3.64
N ILE A 113 -4.09 -1.33 4.38
CA ILE A 113 -5.52 -1.65 4.56
C ILE A 113 -6.16 -0.80 5.66
N SER A 114 -5.36 -0.29 6.59
CA SER A 114 -5.82 0.60 7.66
C SER A 114 -5.90 2.03 7.15
N GLY A 115 -6.90 2.76 7.61
CA GLY A 115 -7.18 4.13 7.22
C GLY A 115 -7.05 5.11 8.39
N ILE A 116 -7.47 6.35 8.14
CA ILE A 116 -7.47 7.43 9.13
C ILE A 116 -8.33 7.06 10.34
N ARG A 117 -9.45 6.36 10.13
CA ARG A 117 -10.35 5.95 11.21
C ARG A 117 -9.67 4.96 12.15
N GLU A 118 -9.04 3.94 11.59
CA GLU A 118 -8.29 2.94 12.36
C GLU A 118 -7.12 3.59 13.10
N GLY A 119 -6.40 4.50 12.45
CA GLY A 119 -5.31 5.26 13.05
C GLY A 119 -5.76 6.18 14.20
N SER A 120 -6.90 6.86 14.05
CA SER A 120 -7.47 7.69 15.15
C SER A 120 -7.87 6.85 16.35
N LEU A 121 -8.56 5.72 16.12
CA LEU A 121 -8.93 4.80 17.18
C LEU A 121 -7.71 4.21 17.88
N ALA A 122 -6.71 3.82 17.13
CA ALA A 122 -5.45 3.31 17.68
C ALA A 122 -4.76 4.37 18.55
N LYS A 123 -4.67 5.61 18.09
CA LYS A 123 -4.08 6.73 18.84
C LYS A 123 -4.79 6.96 20.17
N ASP A 124 -6.12 6.87 20.19
CA ASP A 124 -6.89 7.08 21.42
C ASP A 124 -6.81 5.89 22.37
N TYR A 125 -6.84 4.68 21.85
CA TYR A 125 -6.79 3.45 22.64
C TYR A 125 -5.40 3.14 23.19
N PHE A 126 -4.35 3.49 22.44
CA PHE A 126 -2.96 3.14 22.77
C PHE A 126 -2.14 4.35 23.26
N LYS A 127 -2.78 5.35 23.85
CA LYS A 127 -2.12 6.60 24.32
C LYS A 127 -0.86 6.39 25.17
N ASN A 128 -0.77 5.25 25.87
CA ASN A 128 0.33 4.93 26.79
C ASN A 128 1.05 3.62 26.42
N ILE A 129 0.94 3.18 25.18
CA ILE A 129 1.51 1.90 24.73
C ILE A 129 2.58 2.20 23.68
N ASP A 130 3.76 1.63 23.85
CA ASP A 130 4.84 1.71 22.88
C ASP A 130 4.44 1.06 21.53
N ASN A 131 4.98 1.58 20.43
CA ASN A 131 4.68 1.09 19.07
C ASN A 131 4.96 -0.41 18.89
N SER A 132 5.98 -0.95 19.53
CA SER A 132 6.26 -2.39 19.54
C SER A 132 5.13 -3.21 20.16
N GLN A 133 4.60 -2.75 21.30
CA GLN A 133 3.47 -3.39 21.98
C GLN A 133 2.16 -3.29 21.19
N VAL A 134 1.96 -2.19 20.42
CA VAL A 134 0.79 -2.05 19.54
C VAL A 134 0.81 -3.13 18.47
N PHE A 135 1.98 -3.40 17.89
CA PHE A 135 2.15 -4.43 16.88
C PHE A 135 1.84 -5.83 17.44
N GLU A 136 2.46 -6.20 18.54
CA GLU A 136 2.24 -7.50 19.20
C GLU A 136 0.76 -7.71 19.58
N LYS A 137 0.13 -6.71 20.20
CA LYS A 137 -1.30 -6.79 20.57
C LYS A 137 -2.23 -6.87 19.35
N SER A 138 -1.86 -6.22 18.25
CA SER A 138 -2.62 -6.30 17.00
C SER A 138 -2.54 -7.70 16.40
N LEU A 139 -1.38 -8.33 16.43
CA LEU A 139 -1.19 -9.71 15.97
C LEU A 139 -1.94 -10.70 16.86
N GLU A 140 -1.88 -10.56 18.17
CA GLU A 140 -2.66 -11.37 19.10
C GLU A 140 -4.17 -11.26 18.84
N TYR A 141 -4.66 -10.04 18.63
CA TYR A 141 -6.07 -9.81 18.31
C TYR A 141 -6.49 -10.51 17.02
N ILE A 142 -5.67 -10.41 15.96
CA ILE A 142 -5.94 -11.05 14.67
C ILE A 142 -5.89 -12.58 14.82
N SER A 143 -4.91 -13.10 15.54
CA SER A 143 -4.75 -14.53 15.82
C SER A 143 -6.00 -15.08 16.51
N LYS A 144 -6.40 -14.49 17.64
CA LYS A 144 -7.61 -14.87 18.38
C LYS A 144 -8.87 -14.86 17.52
N LYS A 145 -9.01 -13.88 16.64
CA LYS A 145 -10.18 -13.75 15.76
C LYS A 145 -10.22 -14.79 14.65
N ARG A 146 -9.08 -15.38 14.29
CA ARG A 146 -8.96 -16.38 13.21
C ARG A 146 -8.80 -17.83 13.67
N GLY A 147 -9.07 -18.13 14.91
CA GLY A 147 -8.95 -19.48 15.47
C GLY A 147 -7.55 -19.70 16.02
N ASP A 148 -7.22 -18.98 17.05
CA ASP A 148 -5.94 -19.01 17.73
C ASP A 148 -5.53 -20.44 18.14
N LEU A 149 -4.37 -20.86 17.65
CA LEU A 149 -3.72 -22.10 18.06
C LEU A 149 -2.87 -21.92 19.33
N GLY A 150 -3.02 -20.80 20.05
CA GLY A 150 -2.22 -20.48 21.24
C GLY A 150 -0.75 -20.17 20.94
N LEU A 151 -0.42 -19.85 19.69
CA LEU A 151 0.94 -19.52 19.28
C LEU A 151 1.21 -18.03 19.48
N THR A 152 2.35 -17.72 20.07
CA THR A 152 2.84 -16.34 20.15
C THR A 152 3.38 -15.88 18.79
N TYR A 153 3.48 -14.56 18.60
CA TYR A 153 4.13 -13.96 17.42
C TYR A 153 5.48 -14.59 17.10
N LYS A 154 6.34 -14.80 18.12
CA LYS A 154 7.66 -15.42 17.96
C LYS A 154 7.59 -16.81 17.36
N LYS A 155 6.65 -17.64 17.78
CA LYS A 155 6.46 -18.98 17.23
C LYS A 155 5.96 -18.95 15.79
N TYR A 156 5.08 -18.03 15.42
CA TYR A 156 4.68 -17.84 14.03
C TYR A 156 5.85 -17.36 13.17
N HIS A 157 6.65 -16.43 13.66
CA HIS A 157 7.84 -15.93 12.99
C HIS A 157 8.84 -17.07 12.72
N GLU A 158 9.19 -17.85 13.74
CA GLU A 158 10.08 -19.01 13.59
C GLU A 158 9.53 -20.05 12.60
N PHE A 159 8.22 -20.29 12.62
CA PHE A 159 7.58 -21.25 11.71
C PHE A 159 7.64 -20.81 10.24
N ILE A 160 7.46 -19.53 9.95
CA ILE A 160 7.48 -19.03 8.58
C ILE A 160 8.89 -18.67 8.08
N LYS A 161 9.87 -18.48 8.97
CA LYS A 161 11.25 -18.10 8.63
C LYS A 161 11.86 -18.95 7.52
N PRO A 162 11.77 -20.29 7.50
CA PRO A 162 12.35 -21.11 6.45
C PRO A 162 11.80 -20.84 5.04
N VAL A 163 10.58 -20.31 4.94
CA VAL A 163 9.96 -19.95 3.64
C VAL A 163 10.64 -18.72 3.03
N PHE A 164 11.29 -17.92 3.85
CA PHE A 164 11.95 -16.68 3.47
C PHE A 164 13.47 -16.75 3.62
N ASP A 165 14.03 -17.92 3.93
CA ASP A 165 15.48 -18.12 4.02
C ASP A 165 16.15 -17.69 2.70
N GLY A 166 17.15 -16.80 2.82
CA GLY A 166 17.81 -16.14 1.70
C GLY A 166 17.27 -14.75 1.34
N ASN A 167 16.26 -14.25 2.04
CA ASN A 167 15.78 -12.88 1.87
C ASN A 167 16.36 -12.00 2.99
N GLU A 168 17.43 -11.26 2.68
CA GLU A 168 18.18 -10.40 3.63
C GLU A 168 17.31 -9.38 4.40
N HIS A 169 16.07 -9.15 3.95
CA HIS A 169 15.16 -8.19 4.55
C HIS A 169 13.96 -8.82 5.29
N PHE A 170 14.00 -10.12 5.57
CA PHE A 170 12.88 -10.77 6.24
C PHE A 170 12.68 -10.26 7.67
N ASP A 171 13.77 -10.10 8.42
CA ASP A 171 13.75 -9.65 9.82
C ASP A 171 13.45 -8.14 9.96
N GLU A 172 13.69 -7.32 8.91
CA GLU A 172 13.41 -5.89 8.91
C GLU A 172 11.95 -5.56 8.56
N LYS A 173 11.19 -6.50 8.00
CA LYS A 173 9.82 -6.31 7.51
C LYS A 173 8.74 -6.83 8.47
N LEU A 174 9.12 -7.45 9.55
CA LEU A 174 8.27 -7.95 10.63
C LEU A 174 8.47 -7.14 11.91
#